data_2c78a316e2062a75045c54b831d100fd
#
_entry.id   2c78a316e2062a75045c54b831d100fd
#
_cell.length_a   1.000
_cell.length_b   1.000
_cell.length_c   1.000
_cell.angle_alpha   90.00
_cell.angle_beta   90.00
_cell.angle_gamma   90.00
#
_symmetry.space_group_name_H-M   'P 1'
#
loop_
_entity.id
_entity.type
_entity.pdbx_description
1 polymer ?
#
loop_
_entity_poly.entity_id
_entity_poly.type
_entity_poly.pdbx_seq_one_letter_code
_entity_poly.pdbx_strand_id
1 'polypeptide(L)'
;MTNSRTRSGSILLIFFFVIAGRAVNADSAQKLTTLTVGYSAISYDQLPAWIAKDTGLFVKNGLDVQLVYFTGGTTAAMALVSGDIAISQNAGPEIVNAHLAGSDPVFVAGGTVTLDWWLMGRPEIKSPAQLKGGSVAISRFGSVSDFVARFALQRIGLTADKDVAVVQVGTNTDRFVAMASKRVEGAVFNPPTSFIGQKNGFTVLADVASLGLAFQHTGAVTTRKFIRENADAVSKYVKAHVEAIHRLKTDRETGLKVALKYFGKVRDQESMEKAYDRYIRDSQLPRKQYPTLEGLKTVLTTLGEKDPKARALKPEDLVDLRFIKELDQSGFIDALYAR
;
A
#
# COMPACT_ATOMS: atom_id res chain seq x y z
N MET A 1 -2.96 110.11 7.41
CA MET A 1 -2.13 109.47 8.48
C MET A 1 -3.07 108.54 9.27
N THR A 2 -2.89 107.28 9.21
CA THR A 2 -3.14 106.19 10.13
C THR A 2 -3.40 104.87 9.42
N ASN A 3 -2.48 103.98 9.59
CA ASN A 3 -2.44 102.63 9.12
C ASN A 3 -3.44 101.75 9.88
N SER A 4 -4.27 100.96 9.14
CA SER A 4 -5.03 99.86 9.71
C SER A 4 -4.54 98.57 9.11
N ARG A 5 -3.92 97.71 9.90
CA ARG A 5 -3.47 96.36 9.54
C ARG A 5 -4.63 95.40 9.80
N THR A 6 -5.13 94.76 8.75
CA THR A 6 -6.02 93.67 8.83
C THR A 6 -5.19 92.33 8.98
N ARG A 7 -5.42 91.60 10.08
CA ARG A 7 -4.89 90.26 10.30
C ARG A 7 -5.82 89.26 9.68
N SER A 8 -5.31 88.50 8.66
CA SER A 8 -5.95 87.38 8.10
C SER A 8 -5.62 86.10 8.91
N GLY A 9 -6.60 85.54 9.54
CA GLY A 9 -6.44 84.27 10.29
C GLY A 9 -6.68 83.06 9.34
N SER A 10 -5.64 82.30 9.09
CA SER A 10 -5.75 81.00 8.34
C SER A 10 -6.15 79.89 9.30
N ILE A 11 -7.32 79.34 9.09
CA ILE A 11 -7.81 78.15 9.79
C ILE A 11 -7.20 76.94 9.09
N LEU A 12 -6.30 76.19 9.76
CA LEU A 12 -5.70 74.96 9.30
C LEU A 12 -6.65 73.80 9.67
N LEU A 13 -7.36 73.26 8.70
CA LEU A 13 -8.17 72.06 8.86
C LEU A 13 -7.23 70.82 8.82
N ILE A 14 -7.02 70.17 9.98
CA ILE A 14 -6.30 68.91 10.04
C ILE A 14 -7.28 67.79 9.75
N PHE A 15 -7.18 67.17 8.59
CA PHE A 15 -7.87 65.92 8.25
C PHE A 15 -7.16 64.75 8.93
N PHE A 16 -7.78 64.16 9.96
CA PHE A 16 -7.36 62.86 10.50
C PHE A 16 -7.79 61.73 9.57
N PHE A 17 -6.88 61.21 8.77
CA PHE A 17 -7.09 59.96 8.03
C PHE A 17 -7.01 58.79 9.01
N VAL A 18 -8.16 58.23 9.41
CA VAL A 18 -8.24 56.95 10.11
C VAL A 18 -7.95 55.84 9.12
N ILE A 19 -6.70 55.38 9.06
CA ILE A 19 -6.36 54.14 8.31
C ILE A 19 -6.88 52.98 9.15
N ALA A 20 -8.09 52.47 8.78
CA ALA A 20 -8.59 51.22 9.28
C ALA A 20 -7.67 50.08 8.76
N GLY A 21 -6.67 49.71 9.54
CA GLY A 21 -5.83 48.55 9.26
C GLY A 21 -6.72 47.31 9.25
N ARG A 22 -7.04 46.78 8.04
CA ARG A 22 -7.50 45.40 7.92
C ARG A 22 -6.35 44.53 8.41
N ALA A 23 -6.52 43.92 9.57
CA ALA A 23 -5.70 42.79 9.99
C ALA A 23 -5.91 41.71 8.92
N VAL A 24 -4.96 41.55 8.02
CA VAL A 24 -4.82 40.36 7.19
C VAL A 24 -4.52 39.25 8.19
N ASN A 25 -5.53 38.45 8.52
CA ASN A 25 -5.31 37.17 9.20
C ASN A 25 -4.33 36.41 8.31
N ALA A 26 -3.06 36.41 8.68
CA ALA A 26 -2.10 35.46 8.14
C ALA A 26 -2.65 34.09 8.54
N ASP A 27 -3.25 33.42 7.58
CA ASP A 27 -3.64 32.02 7.68
C ASP A 27 -2.37 31.29 8.12
N SER A 28 -2.33 30.88 9.37
CA SER A 28 -1.17 30.17 9.91
C SER A 28 -1.09 28.88 9.14
N ALA A 29 -0.23 28.83 8.13
CA ALA A 29 0.02 27.63 7.33
C ALA A 29 0.21 26.47 8.30
N GLN A 30 -0.76 25.57 8.37
CA GLN A 30 -0.75 24.43 9.29
C GLN A 30 0.56 23.68 9.06
N LYS A 31 1.42 23.62 10.06
CA LYS A 31 2.70 22.91 9.98
C LYS A 31 2.43 21.43 9.74
N LEU A 32 2.76 20.95 8.54
CA LEU A 32 2.59 19.55 8.18
C LEU A 32 3.57 18.66 8.95
N THR A 33 3.10 17.50 9.37
CA THR A 33 3.98 16.47 9.95
C THR A 33 4.60 15.68 8.80
N THR A 34 5.95 15.70 8.70
CA THR A 34 6.67 14.96 7.67
C THR A 34 6.77 13.47 8.03
N LEU A 35 6.43 12.59 7.08
CA LEU A 35 6.54 11.14 7.22
C LEU A 35 7.22 10.54 5.99
N THR A 36 8.16 9.61 6.22
CA THR A 36 8.65 8.71 5.17
C THR A 36 7.82 7.42 5.18
N VAL A 37 7.21 7.10 4.03
CA VAL A 37 6.32 5.94 3.89
C VAL A 37 6.85 5.02 2.80
N GLY A 38 7.08 3.74 3.17
CA GLY A 38 7.56 2.73 2.25
C GLY A 38 6.42 2.06 1.47
N TYR A 39 6.68 1.71 0.22
CA TYR A 39 5.85 0.81 -0.55
C TYR A 39 6.71 -0.23 -1.27
N SER A 40 6.20 -1.46 -1.41
CA SER A 40 7.03 -2.64 -1.66
C SER A 40 6.92 -3.25 -3.05
N ALA A 41 6.04 -2.71 -3.89
CA ALA A 41 5.83 -3.23 -5.25
C ALA A 41 5.27 -2.14 -6.18
N ILE A 42 5.42 -2.34 -7.48
CA ILE A 42 4.61 -1.65 -8.48
C ILE A 42 3.43 -2.58 -8.79
N SER A 43 2.36 -2.41 -8.02
CA SER A 43 1.12 -3.20 -8.13
C SER A 43 -0.07 -2.40 -7.60
N TYR A 44 -1.29 -2.82 -7.95
CA TYR A 44 -2.51 -2.14 -7.50
C TYR A 44 -2.66 -2.10 -5.98
N ASP A 45 -2.11 -3.08 -5.27
CA ASP A 45 -2.14 -3.13 -3.80
C ASP A 45 -1.49 -1.91 -3.13
N GLN A 46 -0.64 -1.17 -3.84
CA GLN A 46 0.03 0.04 -3.36
C GLN A 46 -0.72 1.34 -3.70
N LEU A 47 -1.78 1.26 -4.52
CA LEU A 47 -2.56 2.42 -4.96
C LEU A 47 -3.07 3.33 -3.84
N PRO A 48 -3.53 2.83 -2.68
CA PRO A 48 -4.01 3.74 -1.63
C PRO A 48 -3.00 4.81 -1.24
N ALA A 49 -1.72 4.45 -1.08
CA ALA A 49 -0.67 5.42 -0.76
C ALA A 49 -0.38 6.38 -1.93
N TRP A 50 -0.38 5.89 -3.17
CA TRP A 50 -0.15 6.71 -4.36
C TRP A 50 -1.30 7.70 -4.59
N ILE A 51 -2.55 7.25 -4.44
CA ILE A 51 -3.74 8.12 -4.52
C ILE A 51 -3.68 9.19 -3.43
N ALA A 52 -3.41 8.81 -2.17
CA ALA A 52 -3.33 9.77 -1.08
C ALA A 52 -2.28 10.85 -1.34
N LYS A 53 -1.13 10.49 -1.92
CA LYS A 53 -0.06 11.45 -2.29
C LYS A 53 -0.48 12.33 -3.46
N ASP A 54 -0.90 11.74 -4.56
CA ASP A 54 -1.11 12.45 -5.83
C ASP A 54 -2.39 13.31 -5.86
N THR A 55 -3.37 12.97 -5.01
CA THR A 55 -4.62 13.75 -4.87
C THR A 55 -4.60 14.71 -3.66
N GLY A 56 -3.47 14.84 -2.98
CA GLY A 56 -3.30 15.77 -1.85
C GLY A 56 -4.00 15.35 -0.56
N LEU A 57 -4.47 14.09 -0.43
CA LEU A 57 -5.17 13.64 0.78
C LEU A 57 -4.27 13.61 2.00
N PHE A 58 -2.96 13.37 1.84
CA PHE A 58 -2.01 13.49 2.95
C PHE A 58 -1.93 14.93 3.45
N VAL A 59 -1.75 15.90 2.54
CA VAL A 59 -1.70 17.33 2.89
C VAL A 59 -3.01 17.78 3.54
N LYS A 60 -4.17 17.39 2.98
CA LYS A 60 -5.50 17.63 3.55
C LYS A 60 -5.60 17.17 5.01
N ASN A 61 -4.94 16.06 5.34
CA ASN A 61 -4.92 15.51 6.70
C ASN A 61 -3.71 15.97 7.53
N GLY A 62 -2.99 17.03 7.12
CA GLY A 62 -1.89 17.61 7.88
C GLY A 62 -0.57 16.85 7.82
N LEU A 63 -0.36 16.05 6.76
CA LEU A 63 0.86 15.26 6.55
C LEU A 63 1.61 15.70 5.28
N ASP A 64 2.93 15.81 5.39
CA ASP A 64 3.84 15.83 4.23
C ASP A 64 4.50 14.46 4.11
N VAL A 65 4.00 13.63 3.18
CA VAL A 65 4.45 12.24 3.00
C VAL A 65 5.45 12.14 1.86
N GLN A 66 6.61 11.55 2.14
CA GLN A 66 7.58 11.11 1.15
C GLN A 66 7.40 9.60 0.92
N LEU A 67 7.07 9.21 -0.32
CA LEU A 67 6.93 7.80 -0.70
C LEU A 67 8.28 7.25 -1.15
N VAL A 68 8.72 6.13 -0.54
CA VAL A 68 9.99 5.46 -0.88
C VAL A 68 9.68 4.05 -1.37
N TYR A 69 10.19 3.72 -2.54
CA TYR A 69 10.06 2.39 -3.15
C TYR A 69 11.12 1.42 -2.63
N PHE A 70 10.68 0.21 -2.27
CA PHE A 70 11.53 -0.91 -1.88
C PHE A 70 11.30 -2.10 -2.81
N THR A 71 12.37 -2.79 -3.21
CA THR A 71 12.26 -4.01 -4.02
C THR A 71 11.87 -5.19 -3.13
N GLY A 72 10.54 -5.38 -2.94
CA GLY A 72 9.95 -6.47 -2.16
C GLY A 72 9.64 -6.12 -0.72
N GLY A 73 8.60 -6.79 -0.18
CA GLY A 73 8.03 -6.51 1.13
C GLY A 73 8.99 -6.75 2.30
N THR A 74 9.84 -7.76 2.21
CA THR A 74 10.85 -8.03 3.24
C THR A 74 11.80 -6.84 3.45
N THR A 75 12.27 -6.21 2.35
CA THR A 75 13.15 -5.03 2.44
C THR A 75 12.42 -3.84 3.05
N ALA A 76 11.15 -3.62 2.67
CA ALA A 76 10.34 -2.56 3.26
C ALA A 76 10.05 -2.80 4.76
N ALA A 77 9.80 -4.05 5.17
CA ALA A 77 9.60 -4.40 6.57
C ALA A 77 10.88 -4.19 7.40
N MET A 78 12.06 -4.50 6.84
CA MET A 78 13.34 -4.22 7.50
C MET A 78 13.56 -2.73 7.72
N ALA A 79 13.29 -1.88 6.70
CA ALA A 79 13.39 -0.43 6.81
C ALA A 79 12.39 0.15 7.83
N LEU A 80 11.20 -0.47 7.97
CA LEU A 80 10.24 -0.09 9.00
C LEU A 80 10.74 -0.42 10.41
N VAL A 81 11.27 -1.63 10.59
CA VAL A 81 11.76 -2.11 11.90
C VAL A 81 13.01 -1.35 12.34
N SER A 82 13.90 -0.97 11.41
CA SER A 82 15.06 -0.12 11.71
C SER A 82 14.70 1.33 12.05
N GLY A 83 13.49 1.79 11.66
CA GLY A 83 13.04 3.16 11.85
C GLY A 83 13.42 4.12 10.71
N ASP A 84 13.94 3.61 9.59
CA ASP A 84 14.26 4.43 8.41
C ASP A 84 12.99 4.97 7.74
N ILE A 85 11.88 4.27 7.90
CA ILE A 85 10.54 4.71 7.50
C ILE A 85 9.55 4.62 8.66
N ALA A 86 8.57 5.51 8.66
CA ALA A 86 7.57 5.60 9.72
C ALA A 86 6.41 4.60 9.52
N ILE A 87 5.98 4.42 8.27
CA ILE A 87 4.85 3.56 7.88
C ILE A 87 5.26 2.80 6.62
N SER A 88 4.76 1.57 6.46
CA SER A 88 4.98 0.76 5.28
C SER A 88 3.67 0.17 4.75
N GLN A 89 3.54 0.12 3.42
CA GLN A 89 2.50 -0.68 2.75
C GLN A 89 3.03 -2.10 2.58
N ASN A 90 2.61 -3.00 3.48
CA ASN A 90 3.17 -4.35 3.58
C ASN A 90 2.09 -5.41 3.76
N ALA A 91 2.44 -6.68 3.61
CA ALA A 91 1.53 -7.82 3.69
C ALA A 91 1.80 -8.71 4.92
N GLY A 92 0.88 -9.65 5.20
CA GLY A 92 0.93 -10.51 6.39
C GLY A 92 2.23 -11.29 6.55
N PRO A 93 2.75 -11.98 5.50
CA PRO A 93 3.96 -12.78 5.65
C PRO A 93 5.18 -12.01 6.15
N GLU A 94 5.41 -10.80 5.64
CA GLU A 94 6.52 -9.95 6.06
C GLU A 94 6.41 -9.52 7.51
N ILE A 95 5.18 -9.23 7.96
CA ILE A 95 4.91 -8.77 9.33
C ILE A 95 5.03 -9.94 10.31
N VAL A 96 4.52 -11.10 9.95
CA VAL A 96 4.72 -12.33 10.77
C VAL A 96 6.21 -12.66 10.88
N ASN A 97 6.96 -12.63 9.77
CA ASN A 97 8.40 -12.90 9.79
C ASN A 97 9.17 -11.88 10.65
N ALA A 98 8.78 -10.60 10.65
CA ALA A 98 9.37 -9.60 11.52
C ALA A 98 9.10 -9.88 13.00
N HIS A 99 7.89 -10.35 13.37
CA HIS A 99 7.60 -10.81 14.73
C HIS A 99 8.42 -12.03 15.13
N LEU A 100 8.58 -13.01 14.23
CA LEU A 100 9.41 -14.19 14.46
C LEU A 100 10.89 -13.83 14.69
N ALA A 101 11.33 -12.71 14.09
CA ALA A 101 12.67 -12.13 14.30
C ALA A 101 12.77 -11.24 15.57
N GLY A 102 11.70 -11.13 16.36
CA GLY A 102 11.72 -10.40 17.64
C GLY A 102 11.34 -8.91 17.54
N SER A 103 10.77 -8.48 16.42
CA SER A 103 10.24 -7.12 16.24
C SER A 103 8.73 -7.06 16.49
N ASP A 104 8.13 -5.85 16.52
CA ASP A 104 6.71 -5.66 16.86
C ASP A 104 5.90 -4.79 15.89
N PRO A 105 6.10 -4.90 14.55
CA PRO A 105 5.28 -4.15 13.61
C PRO A 105 3.83 -4.62 13.62
N VAL A 106 2.88 -3.69 13.47
CA VAL A 106 1.45 -3.98 13.48
C VAL A 106 0.71 -3.29 12.34
N PHE A 107 -0.32 -3.94 11.83
CA PHE A 107 -1.27 -3.30 10.93
C PHE A 107 -2.14 -2.29 11.68
N VAL A 108 -2.20 -1.06 11.20
CA VAL A 108 -3.07 0.01 11.73
C VAL A 108 -4.26 0.27 10.82
N ALA A 109 -4.19 -0.17 9.57
CA ALA A 109 -5.31 -0.25 8.64
C ALA A 109 -5.12 -1.43 7.69
N GLY A 110 -6.23 -2.01 7.24
CA GLY A 110 -6.24 -3.02 6.19
C GLY A 110 -6.00 -2.45 4.80
N GLY A 111 -6.19 -3.28 3.84
CA GLY A 111 -6.10 -2.99 2.41
C GLY A 111 -6.73 -4.16 1.67
N THR A 112 -5.95 -4.86 0.86
CA THR A 112 -6.40 -6.04 0.15
C THR A 112 -6.54 -7.25 1.10
N VAL A 113 -7.70 -7.93 1.03
CA VAL A 113 -8.06 -9.04 1.94
C VAL A 113 -8.04 -10.42 1.29
N THR A 114 -7.52 -10.50 0.06
CA THR A 114 -7.44 -11.72 -0.73
C THR A 114 -6.06 -11.91 -1.35
N LEU A 115 -5.81 -13.10 -1.85
CA LEU A 115 -4.55 -13.48 -2.50
C LEU A 115 -4.75 -13.64 -4.00
N ASP A 116 -4.82 -12.51 -4.72
CA ASP A 116 -5.02 -12.48 -6.18
C ASP A 116 -3.70 -12.70 -6.93
N TRP A 117 -3.24 -13.94 -6.94
CA TRP A 117 -1.96 -14.34 -7.51
C TRP A 117 -2.05 -15.61 -8.33
N TRP A 118 -1.22 -15.71 -9.37
CA TRP A 118 -1.04 -16.88 -10.19
C TRP A 118 0.41 -17.35 -10.20
N LEU A 119 0.61 -18.67 -10.09
CA LEU A 119 1.86 -19.32 -10.49
C LEU A 119 1.78 -19.56 -11.99
N MET A 120 2.70 -18.98 -12.72
CA MET A 120 2.75 -19.09 -14.18
C MET A 120 4.05 -19.75 -14.63
N GLY A 121 3.96 -20.56 -15.68
CA GLY A 121 5.09 -21.13 -16.40
C GLY A 121 5.35 -20.38 -17.71
N ARG A 122 6.59 -20.38 -18.18
CA ARG A 122 6.90 -19.88 -19.53
C ARG A 122 6.13 -20.70 -20.59
N PRO A 123 6.02 -20.22 -21.86
CA PRO A 123 5.11 -20.81 -22.84
C PRO A 123 5.31 -22.32 -23.10
N GLU A 124 6.52 -22.83 -22.91
CA GLU A 124 6.83 -24.26 -23.09
C GLU A 124 6.39 -25.13 -21.90
N ILE A 125 6.22 -24.55 -20.72
CA ILE A 125 5.79 -25.25 -19.51
C ILE A 125 4.26 -25.32 -19.48
N LYS A 126 3.69 -26.47 -19.86
CA LYS A 126 2.25 -26.68 -20.01
C LYS A 126 1.59 -27.39 -18.82
N SER A 127 2.40 -27.97 -17.95
CA SER A 127 1.91 -28.71 -16.77
C SER A 127 2.83 -28.53 -15.56
N PRO A 128 2.31 -28.71 -14.33
CA PRO A 128 3.12 -28.69 -13.11
C PRO A 128 4.32 -29.63 -13.14
N ALA A 129 4.17 -30.83 -13.74
CA ALA A 129 5.26 -31.81 -13.79
C ALA A 129 6.51 -31.30 -14.53
N GLN A 130 6.33 -30.41 -15.50
CA GLN A 130 7.42 -29.79 -16.27
C GLN A 130 8.21 -28.73 -15.49
N LEU A 131 7.74 -28.31 -14.30
CA LEU A 131 8.53 -27.47 -13.39
C LEU A 131 9.60 -28.23 -12.62
N LYS A 132 9.52 -29.58 -12.53
CA LYS A 132 10.49 -30.37 -11.78
C LYS A 132 11.91 -30.18 -12.32
N GLY A 133 12.85 -29.96 -11.39
CA GLY A 133 14.25 -29.67 -11.69
C GLY A 133 14.52 -28.26 -12.20
N GLY A 134 13.48 -27.44 -12.39
CA GLY A 134 13.57 -26.04 -12.78
C GLY A 134 13.48 -25.07 -11.59
N SER A 135 13.14 -23.81 -11.91
CA SER A 135 13.09 -22.73 -10.92
C SER A 135 11.84 -21.87 -11.03
N VAL A 136 11.39 -21.34 -9.91
CA VAL A 136 10.29 -20.36 -9.78
C VAL A 136 10.82 -19.06 -9.16
N ALA A 137 10.62 -17.96 -9.89
CA ALA A 137 11.10 -16.63 -9.47
C ALA A 137 10.14 -15.96 -8.49
N ILE A 138 10.73 -15.36 -7.46
CA ILE A 138 10.07 -14.54 -6.44
C ILE A 138 10.77 -13.17 -6.30
N SER A 139 10.19 -12.24 -5.52
CA SER A 139 10.85 -10.96 -5.23
C SER A 139 11.98 -11.13 -4.20
N ARG A 140 11.65 -11.56 -2.99
CA ARG A 140 12.56 -11.80 -1.86
C ARG A 140 12.04 -12.97 -1.04
N PHE A 141 12.94 -13.71 -0.39
CA PHE A 141 12.54 -14.71 0.61
C PHE A 141 11.78 -14.04 1.77
N GLY A 142 10.75 -14.72 2.28
CA GLY A 142 9.88 -14.21 3.34
C GLY A 142 8.86 -13.17 2.89
N SER A 143 8.81 -12.79 1.60
CA SER A 143 7.80 -11.88 1.06
C SER A 143 6.51 -12.62 0.68
N VAL A 144 5.44 -11.85 0.36
CA VAL A 144 4.19 -12.44 -0.17
C VAL A 144 4.43 -13.28 -1.42
N SER A 145 5.36 -12.90 -2.30
CA SER A 145 5.67 -13.70 -3.51
C SER A 145 6.34 -15.04 -3.18
N ASP A 146 7.16 -15.11 -2.13
CA ASP A 146 7.73 -16.37 -1.62
C ASP A 146 6.63 -17.26 -1.01
N PHE A 147 5.77 -16.65 -0.19
CA PHE A 147 4.59 -17.33 0.36
C PHE A 147 3.74 -17.95 -0.75
N VAL A 148 3.37 -17.16 -1.76
CA VAL A 148 2.54 -17.60 -2.90
C VAL A 148 3.22 -18.70 -3.69
N ALA A 149 4.51 -18.57 -4.00
CA ALA A 149 5.24 -19.57 -4.76
C ALA A 149 5.25 -20.92 -4.03
N ARG A 150 5.59 -20.94 -2.74
CA ARG A 150 5.62 -22.16 -1.94
C ARG A 150 4.24 -22.79 -1.77
N PHE A 151 3.24 -21.94 -1.50
CA PHE A 151 1.86 -22.39 -1.36
C PHE A 151 1.31 -22.97 -2.68
N ALA A 152 1.53 -22.29 -3.81
CA ALA A 152 1.08 -22.74 -5.12
C ALA A 152 1.77 -24.05 -5.53
N LEU A 153 3.09 -24.17 -5.32
CA LEU A 153 3.83 -25.41 -5.60
C LEU A 153 3.28 -26.59 -4.79
N GLN A 154 3.03 -26.39 -3.50
CA GLN A 154 2.44 -27.43 -2.64
C GLN A 154 1.06 -27.86 -3.17
N ARG A 155 0.21 -26.91 -3.60
CA ARG A 155 -1.14 -27.20 -4.13
C ARG A 155 -1.14 -27.99 -5.43
N ILE A 156 -0.08 -27.89 -6.22
CA ILE A 156 0.07 -28.67 -7.48
C ILE A 156 0.95 -29.92 -7.30
N GLY A 157 1.23 -30.31 -6.03
CA GLY A 157 1.95 -31.55 -5.71
C GLY A 157 3.48 -31.46 -5.86
N LEU A 158 4.03 -30.25 -5.82
CA LEU A 158 5.48 -30.01 -5.90
C LEU A 158 6.02 -29.43 -4.57
N THR A 159 7.20 -29.82 -4.18
CA THR A 159 7.89 -29.34 -2.99
C THR A 159 8.91 -28.27 -3.36
N ALA A 160 8.73 -27.03 -2.85
CA ALA A 160 9.69 -25.95 -3.01
C ALA A 160 11.05 -26.36 -2.43
N ASP A 161 12.13 -25.98 -3.12
CA ASP A 161 13.54 -26.24 -2.79
C ASP A 161 13.95 -27.74 -2.82
N LYS A 162 13.01 -28.63 -3.16
CA LYS A 162 13.27 -30.05 -3.41
C LYS A 162 12.98 -30.43 -4.87
N ASP A 163 11.75 -30.21 -5.33
CA ASP A 163 11.33 -30.51 -6.70
C ASP A 163 11.58 -29.31 -7.63
N VAL A 164 11.48 -28.08 -7.11
CA VAL A 164 11.59 -26.82 -7.86
C VAL A 164 12.35 -25.81 -7.00
N ALA A 165 13.43 -25.23 -7.53
CA ALA A 165 14.18 -24.19 -6.83
C ALA A 165 13.35 -22.90 -6.75
N VAL A 166 13.29 -22.26 -5.57
CA VAL A 166 12.72 -20.92 -5.42
C VAL A 166 13.86 -19.92 -5.44
N VAL A 167 13.82 -18.95 -6.38
CA VAL A 167 14.95 -18.02 -6.62
C VAL A 167 14.52 -16.57 -6.55
N GLN A 168 15.34 -15.74 -5.89
CA GLN A 168 15.11 -14.29 -5.81
C GLN A 168 15.52 -13.62 -7.13
N VAL A 169 14.58 -12.99 -7.81
CA VAL A 169 14.81 -12.26 -9.06
C VAL A 169 14.50 -10.78 -8.91
N GLY A 170 13.48 -10.42 -8.13
CA GLY A 170 13.12 -9.03 -7.91
C GLY A 170 11.67 -8.70 -8.25
N THR A 171 11.47 -7.55 -8.90
CA THR A 171 10.14 -6.98 -9.20
C THR A 171 9.29 -7.89 -10.12
N ASN A 172 8.00 -7.56 -10.27
CA ASN A 172 7.15 -8.20 -11.27
C ASN A 172 7.78 -8.12 -12.69
N THR A 173 8.34 -6.96 -13.03
CA THR A 173 9.01 -6.76 -14.32
C THR A 173 10.25 -7.64 -14.47
N ASP A 174 11.10 -7.71 -13.44
CA ASP A 174 12.32 -8.54 -13.48
C ASP A 174 11.98 -10.02 -13.66
N ARG A 175 10.97 -10.51 -12.93
CA ARG A 175 10.48 -11.90 -13.05
C ARG A 175 9.89 -12.18 -14.42
N PHE A 176 9.11 -11.22 -14.96
CA PHE A 176 8.56 -11.34 -16.31
C PHE A 176 9.67 -11.46 -17.35
N VAL A 177 10.68 -10.59 -17.29
CA VAL A 177 11.84 -10.62 -18.19
C VAL A 177 12.63 -11.92 -18.01
N ALA A 178 12.82 -12.40 -16.79
CA ALA A 178 13.52 -13.66 -16.52
C ALA A 178 12.80 -14.86 -17.13
N MET A 179 11.46 -14.92 -17.09
CA MET A 179 10.68 -15.95 -17.78
C MET A 179 10.74 -15.81 -19.29
N ALA A 180 10.54 -14.62 -19.83
CA ALA A 180 10.57 -14.35 -21.26
C ALA A 180 11.94 -14.69 -21.89
N SER A 181 13.02 -14.46 -21.14
CA SER A 181 14.39 -14.80 -21.55
C SER A 181 14.81 -16.23 -21.16
N LYS A 182 13.89 -17.07 -20.72
CA LYS A 182 14.09 -18.49 -20.37
C LYS A 182 15.11 -18.74 -19.24
N ARG A 183 15.36 -17.74 -18.38
CA ARG A 183 16.27 -17.87 -17.23
C ARG A 183 15.63 -18.60 -16.05
N VAL A 184 14.29 -18.66 -16.00
CA VAL A 184 13.49 -19.40 -15.02
C VAL A 184 12.32 -20.07 -15.72
N GLU A 185 11.85 -21.21 -15.19
CA GLU A 185 10.73 -21.98 -15.73
C GLU A 185 9.39 -21.38 -15.35
N GLY A 186 9.30 -20.76 -14.19
CA GLY A 186 8.07 -20.15 -13.69
C GLY A 186 8.31 -18.92 -12.83
N ALA A 187 7.23 -18.21 -12.55
CA ALA A 187 7.20 -17.11 -11.58
C ALA A 187 5.78 -16.91 -11.05
N VAL A 188 5.66 -16.20 -9.94
CA VAL A 188 4.36 -15.79 -9.40
C VAL A 188 4.09 -14.33 -9.75
N PHE A 189 2.85 -14.06 -10.18
CA PHE A 189 2.41 -12.72 -10.58
C PHE A 189 1.02 -12.41 -10.05
N ASN A 190 0.80 -11.14 -9.73
CA ASN A 190 -0.52 -10.56 -9.50
C ASN A 190 -0.91 -9.64 -10.66
N PRO A 191 -2.21 -9.26 -10.81
CA PRO A 191 -2.64 -8.31 -11.82
C PRO A 191 -1.96 -6.93 -11.64
N PRO A 192 -1.68 -6.22 -12.75
CA PRO A 192 -1.97 -6.56 -14.14
C PRO A 192 -0.97 -7.51 -14.78
N THR A 193 0.18 -7.77 -14.14
CA THR A 193 1.30 -8.54 -14.74
C THR A 193 0.88 -9.97 -15.10
N SER A 194 0.03 -10.61 -14.27
CA SER A 194 -0.51 -11.95 -14.58
C SER A 194 -1.35 -11.95 -15.86
N PHE A 195 -2.18 -10.92 -16.10
CA PHE A 195 -2.97 -10.80 -17.33
C PHE A 195 -2.09 -10.55 -18.56
N ILE A 196 -1.08 -9.68 -18.39
CA ILE A 196 -0.09 -9.43 -19.46
C ILE A 196 0.69 -10.71 -19.77
N GLY A 197 1.09 -11.47 -18.75
CA GLY A 197 1.76 -12.76 -18.93
C GLY A 197 0.92 -13.75 -19.72
N GLN A 198 -0.37 -13.87 -19.40
CA GLN A 198 -1.31 -14.73 -20.12
C GLN A 198 -1.43 -14.33 -21.59
N LYS A 199 -1.54 -13.04 -21.91
CA LYS A 199 -1.55 -12.52 -23.29
C LYS A 199 -0.24 -12.82 -24.03
N ASN A 200 0.89 -12.89 -23.33
CA ASN A 200 2.19 -13.25 -23.88
C ASN A 200 2.45 -14.77 -23.91
N GLY A 201 1.40 -15.59 -23.71
CA GLY A 201 1.45 -17.03 -23.82
C GLY A 201 1.98 -17.77 -22.59
N PHE A 202 2.20 -17.08 -21.46
CA PHE A 202 2.55 -17.74 -20.22
C PHE A 202 1.40 -18.63 -19.74
N THR A 203 1.71 -19.83 -19.31
CA THR A 203 0.73 -20.83 -18.87
C THR A 203 0.38 -20.60 -17.40
N VAL A 204 -0.90 -20.51 -17.05
CA VAL A 204 -1.34 -20.51 -15.65
C VAL A 204 -1.25 -21.94 -15.12
N LEU A 205 -0.34 -22.20 -14.19
CA LEU A 205 -0.10 -23.51 -13.58
C LEU A 205 -0.88 -23.67 -12.27
N ALA A 206 -1.08 -22.57 -11.54
CA ALA A 206 -1.98 -22.51 -10.38
C ALA A 206 -2.60 -21.11 -10.27
N ASP A 207 -3.92 -21.08 -10.17
CA ASP A 207 -4.70 -19.87 -9.86
C ASP A 207 -5.00 -19.86 -8.35
N VAL A 208 -4.17 -19.16 -7.58
CA VAL A 208 -4.32 -19.04 -6.13
C VAL A 208 -5.54 -18.19 -5.77
N ALA A 209 -5.90 -17.24 -6.64
CA ALA A 209 -7.07 -16.40 -6.46
C ALA A 209 -8.39 -17.19 -6.43
N SER A 210 -8.46 -18.28 -7.24
CA SER A 210 -9.66 -19.13 -7.32
C SER A 210 -9.95 -19.92 -6.04
N LEU A 211 -8.98 -20.02 -5.12
CA LEU A 211 -9.13 -20.75 -3.86
C LEU A 211 -9.96 -19.98 -2.82
N GLY A 212 -10.27 -18.70 -3.06
CA GLY A 212 -11.10 -17.88 -2.17
C GLY A 212 -10.53 -17.71 -0.75
N LEU A 213 -9.21 -17.81 -0.58
CA LEU A 213 -8.58 -17.72 0.72
C LEU A 213 -8.70 -16.30 1.30
N ALA A 214 -9.17 -16.20 2.53
CA ALA A 214 -8.97 -14.99 3.32
C ALA A 214 -7.46 -14.79 3.53
N PHE A 215 -6.97 -13.60 3.23
CA PHE A 215 -5.55 -13.30 3.34
C PHE A 215 -5.32 -11.82 3.66
N GLN A 216 -4.52 -11.51 4.67
CA GLN A 216 -4.07 -10.14 4.87
C GLN A 216 -2.95 -9.87 3.88
N HIS A 217 -3.33 -9.31 2.74
CA HIS A 217 -2.38 -8.84 1.75
C HIS A 217 -1.84 -7.45 2.16
N THR A 218 -1.86 -6.45 1.31
CA THR A 218 -1.30 -5.14 1.64
C THR A 218 -2.21 -4.34 2.55
N GLY A 219 -1.62 -3.75 3.60
CA GLY A 219 -2.25 -2.79 4.51
C GLY A 219 -1.21 -1.79 5.02
N ALA A 220 -1.66 -0.80 5.78
CA ALA A 220 -0.79 0.16 6.44
C ALA A 220 -0.21 -0.44 7.73
N VAL A 221 1.12 -0.47 7.83
CA VAL A 221 1.86 -1.07 8.93
C VAL A 221 2.81 -0.04 9.55
N THR A 222 2.90 -0.06 10.87
CA THR A 222 3.92 0.70 11.62
C THR A 222 4.37 -0.08 12.84
N THR A 223 5.35 0.43 13.62
CA THR A 223 5.80 -0.22 14.85
C THR A 223 5.01 0.27 16.06
N ARG A 224 4.84 -0.56 17.09
CA ARG A 224 4.23 -0.13 18.35
C ARG A 224 5.01 1.02 19.01
N LYS A 225 6.34 1.06 18.81
CA LYS A 225 7.17 2.19 19.25
C LYS A 225 6.73 3.49 18.58
N PHE A 226 6.64 3.49 17.24
CA PHE A 226 6.23 4.69 16.49
C PHE A 226 4.82 5.17 16.88
N ILE A 227 3.89 4.23 17.12
CA ILE A 227 2.53 4.56 17.59
C ILE A 227 2.57 5.29 18.94
N ARG A 228 3.37 4.82 19.92
CA ARG A 228 3.47 5.47 21.23
C ARG A 228 3.98 6.92 21.14
N GLU A 229 4.89 7.17 20.22
CA GLU A 229 5.56 8.46 20.07
C GLU A 229 4.78 9.41 19.13
N ASN A 230 3.99 8.89 18.19
CA ASN A 230 3.41 9.64 17.06
C ASN A 230 1.96 9.22 16.74
N ALA A 231 1.12 8.96 17.75
CA ALA A 231 -0.25 8.45 17.54
C ALA A 231 -1.10 9.36 16.63
N ASP A 232 -0.96 10.70 16.75
CA ASP A 232 -1.67 11.68 15.91
C ASP A 232 -1.29 11.54 14.43
N ALA A 233 0.00 11.36 14.13
CA ALA A 233 0.47 11.15 12.75
C ALA A 233 -0.07 9.83 12.16
N VAL A 234 -0.14 8.77 12.98
CA VAL A 234 -0.73 7.48 12.56
C VAL A 234 -2.24 7.64 12.29
N SER A 235 -2.98 8.33 13.16
CA SER A 235 -4.41 8.62 12.97
C SER A 235 -4.67 9.37 11.66
N LYS A 236 -3.92 10.44 11.42
CA LYS A 236 -3.97 11.22 10.17
C LYS A 236 -3.67 10.37 8.93
N TYR A 237 -2.68 9.51 9.03
CA TYR A 237 -2.33 8.60 7.94
C TYR A 237 -3.45 7.60 7.64
N VAL A 238 -4.01 6.95 8.68
CA VAL A 238 -5.12 5.99 8.52
C VAL A 238 -6.34 6.67 7.92
N LYS A 239 -6.64 7.91 8.33
CA LYS A 239 -7.73 8.70 7.74
C LYS A 239 -7.49 8.99 6.27
N ALA A 240 -6.31 9.45 5.87
CA ALA A 240 -5.95 9.68 4.47
C ALA A 240 -5.99 8.38 3.64
N HIS A 241 -5.59 7.25 4.21
CA HIS A 241 -5.66 5.93 3.60
C HIS A 241 -7.11 5.51 3.31
N VAL A 242 -8.03 5.69 4.26
CA VAL A 242 -9.47 5.41 4.08
C VAL A 242 -10.07 6.33 3.00
N GLU A 243 -9.76 7.63 3.01
CA GLU A 243 -10.19 8.57 1.97
C GLU A 243 -9.64 8.20 0.59
N ALA A 244 -8.40 7.71 0.51
CA ALA A 244 -7.80 7.25 -0.74
C ALA A 244 -8.52 6.01 -1.31
N ILE A 245 -8.92 5.08 -0.46
CA ILE A 245 -9.69 3.90 -0.88
C ILE A 245 -11.09 4.30 -1.33
N HIS A 246 -11.73 5.22 -0.63
CA HIS A 246 -12.98 5.79 -1.12
C HIS A 246 -12.79 6.41 -2.52
N ARG A 247 -11.76 7.23 -2.73
CA ARG A 247 -11.45 7.84 -4.04
C ARG A 247 -11.23 6.78 -5.11
N LEU A 248 -10.48 5.71 -4.83
CA LEU A 248 -10.30 4.60 -5.75
C LEU A 248 -11.61 3.95 -6.18
N LYS A 249 -12.58 3.83 -5.27
CA LYS A 249 -13.87 3.17 -5.55
C LYS A 249 -14.87 4.06 -6.29
N THR A 250 -14.73 5.39 -6.17
CA THR A 250 -15.72 6.36 -6.67
C THR A 250 -15.23 7.19 -7.84
N ASP A 251 -13.91 7.23 -8.08
CA ASP A 251 -13.29 8.03 -9.15
C ASP A 251 -12.29 7.17 -9.95
N ARG A 252 -12.86 6.36 -10.87
CA ARG A 252 -12.10 5.43 -11.72
C ARG A 252 -11.05 6.13 -12.58
N GLU A 253 -11.38 7.33 -13.10
CA GLU A 253 -10.48 8.08 -13.97
C GLU A 253 -9.20 8.49 -13.23
N THR A 254 -9.34 9.12 -12.06
CA THR A 254 -8.22 9.47 -11.20
C THR A 254 -7.44 8.23 -10.78
N GLY A 255 -8.13 7.14 -10.42
CA GLY A 255 -7.49 5.89 -10.01
C GLY A 255 -6.60 5.29 -11.10
N LEU A 256 -7.09 5.20 -12.33
CA LEU A 256 -6.33 4.72 -13.49
C LEU A 256 -5.19 5.67 -13.87
N LYS A 257 -5.43 6.98 -13.85
CA LYS A 257 -4.39 7.98 -14.13
C LYS A 257 -3.20 7.87 -13.18
N VAL A 258 -3.46 7.74 -11.88
CA VAL A 258 -2.41 7.55 -10.88
C VAL A 258 -1.73 6.20 -11.09
N ALA A 259 -2.48 5.12 -11.30
CA ALA A 259 -1.89 3.80 -11.59
C ALA A 259 -0.91 3.88 -12.77
N LEU A 260 -1.33 4.44 -13.91
CA LEU A 260 -0.50 4.57 -15.11
C LEU A 260 0.80 5.38 -14.86
N LYS A 261 0.75 6.40 -13.99
CA LYS A 261 1.93 7.17 -13.60
C LYS A 261 2.98 6.30 -12.93
N TYR A 262 2.59 5.45 -11.96
CA TYR A 262 3.52 4.62 -11.19
C TYR A 262 3.94 3.34 -11.94
N PHE A 263 3.07 2.76 -12.75
CA PHE A 263 3.43 1.62 -13.60
C PHE A 263 4.36 1.98 -14.77
N GLY A 264 4.45 3.26 -15.13
CA GLY A 264 5.39 3.77 -16.13
C GLY A 264 5.12 3.24 -17.53
N LYS A 265 6.09 2.53 -18.12
CA LYS A 265 6.02 2.05 -19.52
C LYS A 265 5.22 0.77 -19.74
N VAL A 266 4.75 0.11 -18.69
CA VAL A 266 3.88 -1.08 -18.80
C VAL A 266 2.50 -0.63 -19.26
N ARG A 267 2.21 -0.75 -20.58
CA ARG A 267 1.04 -0.13 -21.21
C ARG A 267 0.19 -1.16 -21.97
N ASP A 268 -0.20 -2.22 -21.32
CA ASP A 268 -1.37 -2.97 -21.78
C ASP A 268 -2.60 -2.36 -21.10
N GLN A 269 -3.24 -1.39 -21.77
CA GLN A 269 -4.36 -0.64 -21.21
C GLN A 269 -5.50 -1.56 -20.77
N GLU A 270 -5.85 -2.56 -21.60
CA GLU A 270 -6.92 -3.51 -21.27
C GLU A 270 -6.61 -4.30 -20.01
N SER A 271 -5.38 -4.83 -19.88
CA SER A 271 -4.96 -5.53 -18.64
C SER A 271 -4.93 -4.62 -17.43
N MET A 272 -4.54 -3.35 -17.61
CA MET A 272 -4.56 -2.35 -16.55
C MET A 272 -5.99 -2.07 -16.06
N GLU A 273 -6.92 -1.80 -16.99
CA GLU A 273 -8.31 -1.52 -16.66
C GLU A 273 -8.99 -2.73 -16.01
N LYS A 274 -8.81 -3.92 -16.57
CA LYS A 274 -9.34 -5.17 -16.02
C LYS A 274 -8.81 -5.42 -14.60
N ALA A 275 -7.52 -5.18 -14.36
CA ALA A 275 -6.91 -5.33 -13.05
C ALA A 275 -7.45 -4.31 -12.05
N TYR A 276 -7.64 -3.05 -12.48
CA TYR A 276 -8.24 -2.01 -11.66
C TYR A 276 -9.66 -2.36 -11.23
N ASP A 277 -10.52 -2.70 -12.19
CA ASP A 277 -11.93 -3.04 -11.94
C ASP A 277 -12.09 -4.28 -11.06
N ARG A 278 -11.12 -5.20 -11.09
CA ARG A 278 -11.04 -6.34 -10.19
C ARG A 278 -10.60 -5.92 -8.79
N TYR A 279 -9.57 -5.07 -8.69
CA TYR A 279 -8.97 -4.63 -7.43
C TYR A 279 -9.95 -3.85 -6.54
N ILE A 280 -10.75 -2.94 -7.12
CA ILE A 280 -11.67 -2.08 -6.34
C ILE A 280 -12.91 -2.78 -5.79
N ARG A 281 -13.15 -4.06 -6.11
CA ARG A 281 -14.29 -4.82 -5.58
C ARG A 281 -14.22 -4.94 -4.07
N ASP A 282 -15.36 -4.92 -3.39
CA ASP A 282 -15.41 -5.04 -1.93
C ASP A 282 -14.88 -6.39 -1.43
N SER A 283 -14.94 -7.44 -2.25
CA SER A 283 -14.35 -8.75 -1.97
C SER A 283 -12.81 -8.73 -1.94
N GLN A 284 -12.18 -7.73 -2.58
CA GLN A 284 -10.73 -7.57 -2.61
C GLN A 284 -10.26 -6.42 -1.71
N LEU A 285 -10.91 -5.25 -1.86
CA LEU A 285 -10.61 -4.02 -1.14
C LEU A 285 -11.87 -3.55 -0.43
N PRO A 286 -12.14 -3.98 0.81
CA PRO A 286 -13.35 -3.60 1.55
C PRO A 286 -13.46 -2.09 1.76
N ARG A 287 -14.67 -1.55 1.95
CA ARG A 287 -14.88 -0.13 2.30
C ARG A 287 -14.36 0.20 3.70
N LYS A 288 -14.63 -0.67 4.66
CA LYS A 288 -14.10 -0.58 6.03
C LYS A 288 -12.76 -1.29 6.11
N GLN A 289 -11.73 -0.52 6.33
CA GLN A 289 -10.33 -0.95 6.20
C GLN A 289 -9.80 -1.59 7.49
N TYR A 290 -10.51 -2.58 8.01
CA TYR A 290 -9.99 -3.42 9.09
C TYR A 290 -8.96 -4.40 8.55
N PRO A 291 -7.79 -4.56 9.21
CA PRO A 291 -6.93 -5.71 8.96
C PRO A 291 -7.71 -7.00 9.18
N THR A 292 -7.61 -7.94 8.24
CA THR A 292 -8.38 -9.20 8.33
C THR A 292 -7.70 -10.20 9.27
N LEU A 293 -8.30 -10.44 10.45
CA LEU A 293 -7.79 -11.43 11.40
C LEU A 293 -7.83 -12.86 10.83
N GLU A 294 -8.86 -13.18 10.03
CA GLU A 294 -8.94 -14.47 9.34
C GLU A 294 -7.79 -14.61 8.32
N GLY A 295 -7.50 -13.56 7.57
CA GLY A 295 -6.38 -13.54 6.63
C GLY A 295 -5.02 -13.67 7.32
N LEU A 296 -4.84 -13.03 8.48
CA LEU A 296 -3.64 -13.21 9.30
C LEU A 296 -3.53 -14.63 9.86
N LYS A 297 -4.66 -15.24 10.28
CA LYS A 297 -4.70 -16.64 10.72
C LYS A 297 -4.24 -17.59 9.60
N THR A 298 -4.67 -17.34 8.34
CA THR A 298 -4.20 -18.10 7.18
C THR A 298 -2.67 -18.03 7.05
N VAL A 299 -2.09 -16.83 7.17
CA VAL A 299 -0.64 -16.63 7.11
C VAL A 299 0.07 -17.39 8.24
N LEU A 300 -0.39 -17.23 9.50
CA LEU A 300 0.19 -17.89 10.67
C LEU A 300 0.11 -19.41 10.56
N THR A 301 -1.02 -19.95 10.09
CA THR A 301 -1.21 -21.40 9.91
C THR A 301 -0.19 -21.94 8.90
N THR A 302 -0.07 -21.29 7.75
CA THR A 302 0.83 -21.74 6.67
C THR A 302 2.30 -21.62 7.06
N LEU A 303 2.72 -20.51 7.68
CA LEU A 303 4.10 -20.37 8.17
C LEU A 303 4.38 -21.30 9.35
N GLY A 304 3.38 -21.55 10.18
CA GLY A 304 3.45 -22.48 11.32
C GLY A 304 3.66 -23.95 10.94
N GLU A 305 3.46 -24.34 9.68
CA GLU A 305 3.83 -25.67 9.20
C GLU A 305 5.34 -25.89 9.30
N LYS A 306 6.13 -24.82 9.12
CA LYS A 306 7.61 -24.86 9.12
C LYS A 306 8.23 -24.26 10.37
N ASP A 307 7.62 -23.23 10.96
CA ASP A 307 8.12 -22.55 12.15
C ASP A 307 7.10 -22.63 13.30
N PRO A 308 7.38 -23.45 14.35
CA PRO A 308 6.50 -23.57 15.53
C PRO A 308 6.23 -22.24 16.23
N LYS A 309 7.13 -21.24 16.15
CA LYS A 309 6.93 -19.92 16.76
C LYS A 309 5.76 -19.19 16.11
N ALA A 310 5.53 -19.37 14.80
CA ALA A 310 4.37 -18.79 14.12
C ALA A 310 3.04 -19.31 14.68
N ARG A 311 2.99 -20.56 15.18
CA ARG A 311 1.78 -21.13 15.80
C ARG A 311 1.45 -20.50 17.16
N ALA A 312 2.43 -19.92 17.83
CA ALA A 312 2.26 -19.27 19.13
C ALA A 312 1.71 -17.84 19.00
N LEU A 313 1.88 -17.20 17.84
CA LEU A 313 1.34 -15.86 17.57
C LEU A 313 -0.16 -15.93 17.29
N LYS A 314 -0.88 -14.93 17.79
CA LYS A 314 -2.31 -14.71 17.48
C LYS A 314 -2.46 -13.61 16.45
N PRO A 315 -3.49 -13.65 15.58
CA PRO A 315 -3.78 -12.55 14.65
C PRO A 315 -3.87 -11.18 15.34
N GLU A 316 -4.38 -11.14 16.57
CA GLU A 316 -4.53 -9.92 17.39
C GLU A 316 -3.18 -9.31 17.79
N ASP A 317 -2.12 -10.09 17.88
CA ASP A 317 -0.78 -9.61 18.18
C ASP A 317 -0.20 -8.75 17.04
N LEU A 318 -0.72 -8.94 15.82
CA LEU A 318 -0.26 -8.34 14.57
C LEU A 318 -1.02 -7.08 14.17
N VAL A 319 -1.97 -6.59 14.99
CA VAL A 319 -2.83 -5.46 14.66
C VAL A 319 -2.93 -4.44 15.79
N ASP A 320 -3.17 -3.18 15.42
CA ASP A 320 -3.67 -2.14 16.32
C ASP A 320 -4.90 -1.48 15.67
N LEU A 321 -6.07 -1.91 16.11
CA LEU A 321 -7.34 -1.53 15.49
C LEU A 321 -7.89 -0.17 15.97
N ARG A 322 -7.24 0.52 16.91
CA ARG A 322 -7.77 1.74 17.53
C ARG A 322 -8.12 2.80 16.49
N PHE A 323 -7.22 3.07 15.56
CA PHE A 323 -7.35 4.13 14.58
C PHE A 323 -8.50 3.89 13.59
N ILE A 324 -8.62 2.67 13.07
CA ILE A 324 -9.69 2.33 12.14
C ILE A 324 -11.05 2.23 12.84
N LYS A 325 -11.08 1.72 14.11
CA LYS A 325 -12.29 1.68 14.92
C LYS A 325 -12.83 3.07 15.20
N GLU A 326 -11.98 4.03 15.52
CA GLU A 326 -12.38 5.42 15.76
C GLU A 326 -13.06 6.02 14.53
N LEU A 327 -12.49 5.85 13.34
CA LEU A 327 -13.08 6.32 12.09
C LEU A 327 -14.42 5.62 11.77
N ASP A 328 -14.53 4.34 12.05
CA ASP A 328 -15.77 3.60 11.82
C ASP A 328 -16.85 4.01 12.80
N GLN A 329 -16.55 4.02 14.10
CA GLN A 329 -17.50 4.35 15.16
C GLN A 329 -17.98 5.81 15.13
N SER A 330 -17.15 6.74 14.63
CA SER A 330 -17.57 8.13 14.40
C SER A 330 -18.51 8.28 13.20
N GLY A 331 -18.78 7.22 12.44
CA GLY A 331 -19.56 7.29 11.20
C GLY A 331 -18.82 7.91 10.02
N PHE A 332 -17.52 8.24 10.17
CA PHE A 332 -16.74 8.90 9.12
C PHE A 332 -16.69 8.05 7.84
N ILE A 333 -16.46 6.74 7.96
CA ILE A 333 -16.34 5.85 6.80
C ILE A 333 -17.67 5.79 6.06
N ASP A 334 -18.79 5.57 6.76
CA ASP A 334 -20.10 5.46 6.15
C ASP A 334 -20.54 6.79 5.49
N ALA A 335 -20.19 7.94 6.08
CA ALA A 335 -20.45 9.26 5.51
C ALA A 335 -19.71 9.53 4.20
N LEU A 336 -18.52 8.92 3.97
CA LEU A 336 -17.82 9.01 2.69
C LEU A 336 -18.62 8.38 1.55
N TYR A 337 -19.31 7.28 1.81
CA TYR A 337 -20.07 6.51 0.80
C TYR A 337 -21.55 6.88 0.71
N ALA A 338 -22.04 7.80 1.54
CA ALA A 338 -23.41 8.28 1.52
C ALA A 338 -23.65 9.44 0.52
N ARG A 339 -22.62 9.93 -0.13
CA ARG A 339 -22.65 11.09 -1.06
C ARG A 339 -22.75 10.66 -2.50
#